data_42a53fa53c48a08948d43205be974a5a
#
_entry.id   42a53fa53c48a08948d43205be974a5a
#
_cell.length_a   1.000
_cell.length_b   1.000
_cell.length_c   1.000
_cell.angle_alpha   90.00
_cell.angle_beta   90.00
_cell.angle_gamma   90.00
#
_symmetry.space_group_name_H-M   'P 1'
#
loop_
_entity.id
_entity.type
_entity.pdbx_description
1 polymer ?
#
loop_
_entity_poly.entity_id
_entity_poly.type
_entity_poly.pdbx_seq_one_letter_code
_entity_poly.pdbx_strand_id
1 'polypeptide(L)'
;MAKFGVAMGMFGVHNYYGGDARGYLEAAKLADAAGLDQVVFTDHVVMGEHTDRYPYGPFPLPPSAPWFEPLTLLAAIAAVTTRIELATGILIAPLRPAAVLAKMLATLDTLAPGRLQIGIGTGWQRAEYDACGVPFEGRLQLLDEQVQAMKALWSGAPAA
;
A
#
# COMPACT_ATOMS: atom_id res chain seq x y z
N MET A 1 -13.70 -20.19 6.63
CA MET A 1 -12.33 -20.64 6.90
C MET A 1 -11.48 -19.45 7.26
N ALA A 2 -10.56 -19.54 8.24
CA ALA A 2 -9.68 -18.43 8.58
C ALA A 2 -8.69 -18.19 7.43
N LYS A 3 -8.38 -16.91 7.14
CA LYS A 3 -7.34 -16.53 6.18
C LYS A 3 -6.04 -16.19 6.92
N PHE A 4 -4.92 -16.60 6.39
CA PHE A 4 -3.60 -16.34 6.94
C PHE A 4 -2.82 -15.45 5.98
N GLY A 5 -2.51 -14.24 6.43
CA GLY A 5 -1.70 -13.28 5.69
C GLY A 5 -0.31 -13.10 6.27
N VAL A 6 0.63 -12.67 5.46
CA VAL A 6 1.95 -12.24 5.90
C VAL A 6 2.15 -10.75 5.61
N ALA A 7 2.50 -9.99 6.66
CA ALA A 7 2.87 -8.59 6.53
C ALA A 7 4.31 -8.50 6.00
N MET A 8 4.45 -8.00 4.79
CA MET A 8 5.73 -7.91 4.09
C MET A 8 6.45 -6.57 4.32
N GLY A 9 5.72 -5.56 4.77
CA GLY A 9 6.17 -4.18 4.68
C GLY A 9 7.24 -3.76 5.67
N MET A 10 7.20 -4.15 6.93
CA MET A 10 8.04 -3.52 7.96
C MET A 10 9.01 -4.43 8.68
N PHE A 11 8.65 -5.66 8.98
CA PHE A 11 9.35 -6.38 10.06
C PHE A 11 10.10 -7.63 9.66
N GLY A 12 9.74 -8.29 8.58
CA GLY A 12 10.29 -9.59 8.24
C GLY A 12 11.26 -9.52 7.06
N VAL A 13 10.73 -9.14 5.92
CA VAL A 13 11.45 -9.21 4.64
C VAL A 13 12.62 -8.22 4.59
N HIS A 14 12.47 -7.01 5.18
CA HIS A 14 13.55 -6.03 5.25
C HIS A 14 14.77 -6.59 5.99
N ASN A 15 14.57 -7.25 7.13
CA ASN A 15 15.66 -7.80 7.93
C ASN A 15 16.33 -9.01 7.26
N TYR A 16 15.55 -9.80 6.49
CA TYR A 16 16.08 -10.98 5.81
C TYR A 16 16.79 -10.68 4.48
N TYR A 17 16.31 -9.69 3.73
CA TYR A 17 16.79 -9.39 2.37
C TYR A 17 17.50 -8.05 2.27
N GLY A 18 17.82 -7.41 3.39
CA GLY A 18 18.60 -6.16 3.42
C GLY A 18 17.97 -4.98 2.66
N GLY A 19 16.65 -5.00 2.48
CA GLY A 19 15.93 -3.97 1.73
C GLY A 19 16.01 -4.12 0.21
N ASP A 20 16.47 -5.27 -0.33
CA ASP A 20 16.39 -5.54 -1.77
C ASP A 20 14.93 -5.82 -2.17
N ALA A 21 14.40 -5.03 -3.11
CA ALA A 21 13.05 -5.19 -3.64
C ALA A 21 12.79 -6.59 -4.22
N ARG A 22 13.81 -7.23 -4.79
CA ARG A 22 13.71 -8.60 -5.31
C ARG A 22 13.43 -9.64 -4.21
N GLY A 23 13.91 -9.39 -3.00
CA GLY A 23 13.63 -10.25 -1.86
C GLY A 23 12.13 -10.33 -1.53
N TYR A 24 11.40 -9.23 -1.75
CA TYR A 24 9.94 -9.24 -1.56
C TYR A 24 9.21 -10.10 -2.59
N LEU A 25 9.71 -10.16 -3.84
CA LEU A 25 9.15 -11.03 -4.86
C LEU A 25 9.39 -12.50 -4.53
N GLU A 26 10.58 -12.86 -4.07
CA GLU A 26 10.90 -14.24 -3.66
C GLU A 26 10.08 -14.65 -2.44
N ALA A 27 9.95 -13.77 -1.43
CA ALA A 27 9.11 -14.04 -0.27
C ALA A 27 7.64 -14.23 -0.66
N ALA A 28 7.12 -13.44 -1.60
CA ALA A 28 5.74 -13.57 -2.07
C ALA A 28 5.52 -14.89 -2.85
N LYS A 29 6.48 -15.33 -3.67
CA LYS A 29 6.43 -16.64 -4.33
C LYS A 29 6.41 -17.79 -3.32
N LEU A 30 7.26 -17.70 -2.29
CA LEU A 30 7.29 -18.71 -1.23
C LEU A 30 5.97 -18.75 -0.45
N ALA A 31 5.39 -17.59 -0.13
CA ALA A 31 4.10 -17.48 0.54
C ALA A 31 2.97 -18.06 -0.31
N ASP A 32 2.95 -17.77 -1.62
CA ASP A 32 1.97 -18.32 -2.57
C ASP A 32 2.08 -19.86 -2.66
N ALA A 33 3.30 -20.37 -2.81
CA ALA A 33 3.59 -21.81 -2.87
C ALA A 33 3.29 -22.53 -1.55
N ALA A 34 3.52 -21.88 -0.40
CA ALA A 34 3.22 -22.42 0.92
C ALA A 34 1.72 -22.43 1.27
N GLY A 35 0.87 -21.85 0.41
CA GLY A 35 -0.57 -21.85 0.63
C GLY A 35 -1.07 -20.71 1.52
N LEU A 36 -0.26 -19.69 1.83
CA LEU A 36 -0.74 -18.50 2.54
C LEU A 36 -1.76 -17.74 1.68
N ASP A 37 -2.71 -17.09 2.33
CA ASP A 37 -3.85 -16.48 1.63
C ASP A 37 -3.54 -15.07 1.14
N GLN A 38 -2.68 -14.30 1.84
CA GLN A 38 -2.51 -12.89 1.56
C GLN A 38 -1.09 -12.40 1.86
N VAL A 39 -0.57 -11.49 1.02
CA VAL A 39 0.58 -10.63 1.33
C VAL A 39 0.11 -9.20 1.54
N VAL A 40 0.60 -8.53 2.60
CA VAL A 40 0.15 -7.20 3.00
C VAL A 40 1.34 -6.25 3.03
N PHE A 41 1.22 -5.11 2.34
CA PHE A 41 2.20 -4.03 2.35
C PHE A 41 1.66 -2.78 3.06
N THR A 42 2.55 -2.08 3.75
CA THR A 42 2.31 -0.75 4.30
C THR A 42 2.80 0.31 3.34
N ASP A 43 2.33 1.54 3.50
CA ASP A 43 2.66 2.68 2.65
C ASP A 43 3.29 3.81 3.46
N HIS A 44 4.43 4.27 2.98
CA HIS A 44 5.03 5.56 3.31
C HIS A 44 5.73 6.10 2.07
N VAL A 45 5.45 7.36 1.72
CA VAL A 45 6.07 8.04 0.58
C VAL A 45 7.38 8.70 0.99
N VAL A 46 7.36 9.35 2.14
CA VAL A 46 8.53 10.01 2.75
C VAL A 46 8.46 9.81 4.26
N MET A 47 9.55 9.31 4.84
CA MET A 47 9.65 9.24 6.30
C MET A 47 10.26 10.53 6.85
N GLY A 48 9.47 11.28 7.60
CA GLY A 48 9.94 12.48 8.30
C GLY A 48 10.73 12.14 9.57
N GLU A 49 11.41 13.16 10.11
CA GLU A 49 12.25 13.00 11.31
C GLU A 49 11.46 12.69 12.59
N HIS A 50 10.20 13.15 12.68
CA HIS A 50 9.38 13.07 13.89
C HIS A 50 8.65 11.72 14.02
N THR A 51 9.40 10.62 14.03
CA THR A 51 8.85 9.28 14.27
C THR A 51 8.38 9.07 15.72
N ASP A 52 8.79 9.94 16.64
CA ASP A 52 8.30 10.03 18.02
C ASP A 52 6.80 10.35 18.13
N ARG A 53 6.21 10.92 17.07
CA ARG A 53 4.77 11.22 16.96
C ARG A 53 3.92 10.05 16.46
N TYR A 54 4.51 8.89 16.27
CA TYR A 54 3.77 7.69 15.86
C TYR A 54 2.72 7.32 16.93
N PRO A 55 1.43 7.20 16.56
CA PRO A 55 0.34 7.14 17.54
C PRO A 55 0.23 5.79 18.27
N TYR A 56 0.98 4.78 17.87
CA TYR A 56 0.84 3.41 18.39
C TYR A 56 2.05 2.92 19.19
N GLY A 57 2.91 3.82 19.63
CA GLY A 57 4.10 3.51 20.42
C GLY A 57 5.40 3.92 19.73
N PRO A 58 6.56 3.38 20.14
CA PRO A 58 7.80 3.66 19.44
C PRO A 58 7.73 3.20 17.98
N PHE A 59 8.14 4.09 17.05
CA PHE A 59 8.19 3.72 15.64
C PHE A 59 9.29 2.66 15.43
N PRO A 60 8.98 1.53 14.79
CA PRO A 60 9.85 0.35 14.86
C PRO A 60 11.06 0.38 13.94
N LEU A 61 11.13 1.35 13.01
CA LEU A 61 12.21 1.47 12.04
C LEU A 61 12.87 2.84 12.12
N PRO A 62 14.16 2.94 11.79
CA PRO A 62 14.81 4.24 11.67
C PRO A 62 14.24 5.03 10.48
N PRO A 63 14.28 6.38 10.51
CA PRO A 63 13.82 7.20 9.39
C PRO A 63 14.51 6.89 8.06
N SER A 64 15.74 6.36 8.11
CA SER A 64 16.52 5.95 6.93
C SER A 64 16.13 4.58 6.35
N ALA A 65 15.18 3.87 6.95
CA ALA A 65 14.73 2.59 6.41
C ALA A 65 14.12 2.79 5.02
N PRO A 66 14.46 1.94 4.02
CA PRO A 66 13.88 2.06 2.70
C PRO A 66 12.39 1.68 2.70
N TRP A 67 11.59 2.52 2.07
CA TRP A 67 10.19 2.28 1.81
C TRP A 67 9.97 2.14 0.31
N PHE A 68 9.35 1.05 -0.10
CA PHE A 68 8.97 0.84 -1.48
C PHE A 68 7.52 1.26 -1.69
N GLU A 69 7.23 1.83 -2.86
CA GLU A 69 5.87 2.17 -3.22
C GLU A 69 5.03 0.89 -3.39
N PRO A 70 3.96 0.70 -2.58
CA PRO A 70 3.31 -0.61 -2.45
C PRO A 70 2.61 -1.07 -3.72
N LEU A 71 2.00 -0.18 -4.50
CA LEU A 71 1.28 -0.59 -5.72
C LEU A 71 2.23 -1.05 -6.82
N THR A 72 3.38 -0.40 -6.94
CA THR A 72 4.46 -0.82 -7.86
C THR A 72 4.98 -2.20 -7.48
N LEU A 73 5.19 -2.44 -6.19
CA LEU A 73 5.68 -3.72 -5.71
C LEU A 73 4.62 -4.82 -5.86
N LEU A 74 3.35 -4.52 -5.56
CA LEU A 74 2.25 -5.45 -5.77
C LEU A 74 2.06 -5.81 -7.24
N ALA A 75 2.29 -4.89 -8.19
CA ALA A 75 2.24 -5.19 -9.62
C ALA A 75 3.35 -6.20 -10.02
N ALA A 76 4.56 -6.03 -9.49
CA ALA A 76 5.65 -6.97 -9.71
C ALA A 76 5.34 -8.36 -9.09
N ILE A 77 4.76 -8.39 -7.90
CA ILE A 77 4.33 -9.63 -7.23
C ILE A 77 3.17 -10.29 -8.00
N ALA A 78 2.23 -9.53 -8.53
CA ALA A 78 1.15 -10.05 -9.37
C ALA A 78 1.67 -10.88 -10.54
N ALA A 79 2.78 -10.44 -11.16
CA ALA A 79 3.38 -11.10 -12.31
C ALA A 79 4.09 -12.43 -11.97
N VAL A 80 4.43 -12.67 -10.70
CA VAL A 80 5.20 -13.85 -10.27
C VAL A 80 4.43 -14.77 -9.33
N THR A 81 3.17 -14.47 -9.03
CA THR A 81 2.27 -15.25 -8.17
C THR A 81 0.95 -15.51 -8.88
N THR A 82 0.22 -16.54 -8.45
CA THR A 82 -1.01 -16.97 -9.16
C THR A 82 -2.26 -16.95 -8.30
N ARG A 83 -2.15 -17.11 -6.99
CA ARG A 83 -3.27 -17.33 -6.08
C ARG A 83 -3.36 -16.31 -4.96
N ILE A 84 -2.22 -15.96 -4.36
CA ILE A 84 -2.17 -15.16 -3.15
C ILE A 84 -2.81 -13.79 -3.34
N GLU A 85 -3.62 -13.36 -2.37
CA GLU A 85 -4.23 -12.02 -2.36
C GLU A 85 -3.16 -10.95 -2.13
N LEU A 86 -3.31 -9.83 -2.81
CA LEU A 86 -2.41 -8.69 -2.80
C LEU A 86 -3.06 -7.55 -2.03
N ALA A 87 -2.51 -7.21 -0.87
CA ALA A 87 -3.17 -6.29 0.04
C ALA A 87 -2.29 -5.10 0.44
N THR A 88 -2.95 -4.00 0.78
CA THR A 88 -2.34 -2.90 1.51
C THR A 88 -2.93 -2.76 2.91
N GLY A 89 -2.09 -2.59 3.92
CA GLY A 89 -2.51 -2.35 5.28
C GLY A 89 -1.68 -1.24 5.94
N ILE A 90 -1.93 -0.02 5.55
CA ILE A 90 -2.84 0.64 4.61
C ILE A 90 -2.09 1.39 3.51
N LEU A 91 -2.79 1.76 2.41
CA LEU A 91 -2.35 2.75 1.45
C LEU A 91 -2.78 4.15 1.90
N ILE A 92 -1.87 5.12 1.94
CA ILE A 92 -2.20 6.50 2.28
C ILE A 92 -2.80 7.18 1.03
N ALA A 93 -4.08 6.92 0.79
CA ALA A 93 -4.74 7.33 -0.45
C ALA A 93 -4.69 8.86 -0.71
N PRO A 94 -4.88 9.75 0.30
CA PRO A 94 -4.85 11.20 0.08
C PRO A 94 -3.55 11.75 -0.53
N LEU A 95 -2.44 11.03 -0.45
CA LEU A 95 -1.17 11.46 -1.05
C LEU A 95 -1.12 11.31 -2.58
N ARG A 96 -2.15 10.70 -3.18
CA ARG A 96 -2.23 10.43 -4.63
C ARG A 96 -3.48 11.06 -5.22
N PRO A 97 -3.42 11.69 -6.41
CA PRO A 97 -4.64 12.16 -7.08
C PRO A 97 -5.63 11.01 -7.33
N ALA A 98 -6.91 11.21 -6.99
CA ALA A 98 -7.94 10.17 -7.06
C ALA A 98 -8.03 9.47 -8.42
N ALA A 99 -7.99 10.23 -9.52
CA ALA A 99 -8.06 9.66 -10.87
C ALA A 99 -6.83 8.80 -11.22
N VAL A 100 -5.63 9.20 -10.77
CA VAL A 100 -4.40 8.43 -10.97
C VAL A 100 -4.47 7.16 -10.14
N LEU A 101 -4.85 7.26 -8.87
CA LEU A 101 -5.00 6.10 -7.99
C LEU A 101 -6.04 5.11 -8.52
N ALA A 102 -7.19 5.60 -8.96
CA ALA A 102 -8.23 4.76 -9.57
C ALA A 102 -7.69 3.99 -10.79
N LYS A 103 -6.91 4.66 -11.65
CA LYS A 103 -6.29 4.03 -12.82
C LYS A 103 -5.24 2.99 -12.42
N MET A 104 -4.40 3.27 -11.44
CA MET A 104 -3.38 2.33 -10.93
C MET A 104 -4.05 1.06 -10.38
N LEU A 105 -5.07 1.21 -9.54
CA LEU A 105 -5.80 0.09 -8.95
C LEU A 105 -6.55 -0.74 -10.01
N ALA A 106 -7.21 -0.10 -10.98
CA ALA A 106 -7.85 -0.80 -12.09
C ALA A 106 -6.84 -1.57 -12.96
N THR A 107 -5.65 -1.00 -13.19
CA THR A 107 -4.58 -1.70 -13.92
C THR A 107 -4.09 -2.90 -13.13
N LEU A 108 -3.86 -2.73 -11.83
CA LEU A 108 -3.42 -3.82 -10.96
C LEU A 108 -4.45 -4.95 -10.89
N ASP A 109 -5.76 -4.62 -10.88
CA ASP A 109 -6.82 -5.62 -10.90
C ASP A 109 -6.81 -6.44 -12.20
N THR A 110 -6.48 -5.84 -13.35
CA THR A 110 -6.32 -6.60 -14.60
C THR A 110 -5.10 -7.54 -14.60
N LEU A 111 -4.07 -7.23 -13.82
CA LEU A 111 -2.88 -8.08 -13.63
C LEU A 111 -3.13 -9.22 -12.63
N ALA A 112 -4.02 -8.99 -11.69
CA ALA A 112 -4.33 -9.92 -10.59
C ALA A 112 -5.85 -9.97 -10.33
N PRO A 113 -6.66 -10.44 -11.30
CA PRO A 113 -8.12 -10.36 -11.21
C PRO A 113 -8.65 -11.09 -9.98
N GLY A 114 -9.44 -10.36 -9.18
CA GLY A 114 -10.08 -10.88 -7.97
C GLY A 114 -9.14 -11.12 -6.79
N ARG A 115 -7.86 -10.74 -6.88
CA ARG A 115 -6.87 -10.92 -5.81
C ARG A 115 -6.57 -9.65 -5.01
N LEU A 116 -7.15 -8.50 -5.34
CA LEU A 116 -6.84 -7.24 -4.66
C LEU A 116 -7.66 -7.02 -3.39
N GLN A 117 -6.98 -6.63 -2.33
CA GLN A 117 -7.56 -6.23 -1.05
C GLN A 117 -6.93 -4.91 -0.60
N ILE A 118 -7.47 -3.79 -1.06
CA ILE A 118 -6.85 -2.48 -0.84
C ILE A 118 -7.43 -1.82 0.42
N GLY A 119 -6.71 -1.95 1.52
CA GLY A 119 -6.94 -1.15 2.72
C GLY A 119 -6.38 0.26 2.53
N ILE A 120 -7.21 1.27 2.79
CA ILE A 120 -6.85 2.68 2.62
C ILE A 120 -6.96 3.43 3.94
N GLY A 121 -6.21 4.50 4.08
CA GLY A 121 -6.24 5.38 5.24
C GLY A 121 -5.58 6.71 4.97
N THR A 122 -5.46 7.53 6.02
CA THR A 122 -4.91 8.89 5.90
C THR A 122 -3.46 9.01 6.36
N GLY A 123 -2.87 7.96 6.92
CA GLY A 123 -1.56 8.08 7.54
C GLY A 123 -1.54 9.02 8.76
N TRP A 124 -0.36 9.27 9.29
CA TRP A 124 -0.17 10.02 10.54
C TRP A 124 0.87 11.16 10.42
N GLN A 125 1.74 11.13 9.42
CA GLN A 125 2.85 12.08 9.28
C GLN A 125 2.47 13.29 8.44
N ARG A 126 2.58 14.48 9.03
CA ARG A 126 2.45 15.75 8.30
C ARG A 126 3.52 15.90 7.21
N ALA A 127 4.76 15.50 7.50
CA ALA A 127 5.88 15.63 6.56
C ALA A 127 5.64 14.95 5.20
N GLU A 128 4.90 13.84 5.16
CA GLU A 128 4.53 13.18 3.92
C GLU A 128 3.55 14.03 3.08
N TYR A 129 2.58 14.65 3.76
CA TYR A 129 1.61 15.55 3.12
C TYR A 129 2.28 16.78 2.55
N ASP A 130 3.17 17.41 3.34
CA ASP A 130 3.93 18.58 2.91
C ASP A 130 4.82 18.26 1.70
N ALA A 131 5.49 17.10 1.71
CA ALA A 131 6.33 16.64 0.59
C ALA A 131 5.51 16.33 -0.67
N CYS A 132 4.27 15.86 -0.52
CA CYS A 132 3.37 15.58 -1.63
C CYS A 132 2.54 16.80 -2.08
N GLY A 133 2.67 17.95 -1.39
CA GLY A 133 1.89 19.16 -1.69
C GLY A 133 0.40 19.03 -1.37
N VAL A 134 0.04 18.16 -0.42
CA VAL A 134 -1.35 17.91 -0.02
C VAL A 134 -1.58 18.48 1.38
N PRO A 135 -2.67 19.21 1.64
CA PRO A 135 -3.00 19.68 2.99
C PRO A 135 -3.18 18.51 3.97
N PHE A 136 -2.54 18.58 5.12
CA PHE A 136 -2.70 17.58 6.18
C PHE A 136 -4.04 17.71 6.89
N GLU A 137 -4.50 18.95 7.07
CA GLU A 137 -5.82 19.27 7.61
C GLU A 137 -6.90 18.87 6.59
N GLY A 138 -8.01 18.32 7.10
CA GLY A 138 -9.11 17.84 6.24
C GLY A 138 -8.85 16.54 5.51
N ARG A 139 -7.73 15.85 5.78
CA ARG A 139 -7.35 14.60 5.10
C ARG A 139 -8.37 13.46 5.22
N LEU A 140 -9.17 13.44 6.28
CA LEU A 140 -10.28 12.47 6.42
C LEU A 140 -11.38 12.74 5.40
N GLN A 141 -11.80 14.01 5.29
CA GLN A 141 -12.78 14.40 4.28
C GLN A 141 -12.25 14.14 2.87
N LEU A 142 -10.97 14.49 2.61
CA LEU A 142 -10.32 14.23 1.33
C LEU A 142 -10.32 12.74 0.99
N LEU A 143 -10.09 11.86 1.97
CA LEU A 143 -10.16 10.41 1.77
C LEU A 143 -11.58 9.97 1.34
N ASP A 144 -12.62 10.47 2.01
CA ASP A 144 -14.00 10.14 1.67
C ASP A 144 -14.36 10.60 0.25
N GLU A 145 -13.98 11.82 -0.11
CA GLU A 145 -14.17 12.37 -1.47
C GLU A 145 -13.44 11.55 -2.53
N GLN A 146 -12.20 11.14 -2.25
CA GLN A 146 -11.42 10.29 -3.15
C GLN A 146 -12.05 8.90 -3.36
N VAL A 147 -12.56 8.29 -2.30
CA VAL A 147 -13.25 6.98 -2.41
C VAL A 147 -14.49 7.10 -3.31
N GLN A 148 -15.25 8.17 -3.16
CA GLN A 148 -16.42 8.43 -4.01
C GLN A 148 -16.01 8.67 -5.46
N ALA A 149 -14.99 9.49 -5.70
CA ALA A 149 -14.47 9.75 -7.04
C ALA A 149 -13.95 8.48 -7.72
N MET A 150 -13.18 7.65 -7.01
CA MET A 150 -12.71 6.37 -7.55
C MET A 150 -13.87 5.43 -7.92
N LYS A 151 -14.87 5.31 -7.05
CA LYS A 151 -16.08 4.51 -7.34
C LYS A 151 -16.83 5.02 -8.57
N ALA A 152 -16.97 6.33 -8.72
CA ALA A 152 -17.59 6.93 -9.88
C ALA A 152 -16.82 6.61 -11.18
N LEU A 153 -15.48 6.74 -11.14
CA LEU A 153 -14.61 6.39 -12.27
C LEU A 153 -14.71 4.91 -12.67
N TRP A 154 -14.84 4.01 -11.70
CA TRP A 154 -14.99 2.56 -11.99
C TRP A 154 -16.40 2.16 -12.43
N SER A 155 -17.41 2.98 -12.20
CA SER A 155 -18.78 2.68 -12.64
C SER A 155 -18.96 2.77 -14.15
N GLY A 156 -17.99 3.34 -14.89
CA GLY A 156 -18.08 3.60 -16.33
C GLY A 156 -19.01 4.76 -16.71
N ALA A 157 -19.57 5.46 -15.71
CA ALA A 157 -20.33 6.68 -15.97
C ALA A 157 -19.38 7.82 -16.36
N PRO A 158 -19.81 8.76 -17.23
CA PRO A 158 -19.04 9.97 -17.49
C PRO A 158 -18.74 10.71 -16.17
N ALA A 159 -17.46 10.99 -15.91
CA ALA A 159 -17.07 11.85 -14.79
C ALA A 159 -17.43 13.30 -15.14
N ALA A 160 -18.28 13.92 -14.32
CA ALA A 160 -18.66 15.33 -14.44
C ALA A 160 -17.70 16.22 -13.64
#